data_0b93b8153d3ddaef4533f86480527d9a
#
_entry.id   0b93b8153d3ddaef4533f86480527d9a
#
_cell.length_a   1.000
_cell.length_b   1.000
_cell.length_c   1.000
_cell.angle_alpha   90.00
_cell.angle_beta   90.00
_cell.angle_gamma   90.00
#
_symmetry.space_group_name_H-M   'P 1'
#
loop_
_entity.id
_entity.type
_entity.pdbx_description
1 polymer ?
#
loop_
_entity_poly.entity_id
_entity_poly.type
_entity_poly.pdbx_seq_one_letter_code
_entity_poly.pdbx_strand_id
1 'polypeptide(L)'
;YTAAFSETPDPNPNYAHLSYEDIKAITASGHVEIQNHSYDMHSQSPRFGSKRRQGENSQSYKAFFCGDCIKLQQLLKDKCGITPTAYTYPFGAITPDTTEYLKELGFKASLGCEEKCNYITRDPECLFLLGRYNRPSGISTWEFMKKALKGSAK
;
A
#
# COMPACT_ATOMS: atom_id res chain seq x y z
N TYR A 1 -1.61 5.81 10.93
CA TYR A 1 -1.41 4.74 11.92
C TYR A 1 -0.01 4.17 11.76
N THR A 2 0.95 4.90 12.27
CA THR A 2 2.38 4.64 12.08
C THR A 2 2.92 3.52 12.96
N ALA A 3 2.19 3.04 13.92
CA ALA A 3 2.53 1.88 14.71
C ALA A 3 1.51 0.77 14.45
N ALA A 4 1.43 0.34 13.19
CA ALA A 4 0.51 -0.72 12.82
C ALA A 4 0.85 -2.08 13.45
N PHE A 5 1.97 -2.17 14.18
CA PHE A 5 2.42 -3.42 14.77
C PHE A 5 2.69 -3.20 16.26
N SER A 6 1.91 -3.85 17.10
CA SER A 6 2.15 -3.93 18.54
C SER A 6 2.78 -5.28 18.86
N GLU A 7 3.73 -5.31 19.78
CA GLU A 7 4.23 -6.58 20.33
C GLU A 7 3.22 -7.23 21.26
N THR A 8 2.27 -6.44 21.75
CA THR A 8 1.15 -6.91 22.60
C THR A 8 -0.17 -6.74 21.85
N PRO A 9 -1.11 -7.70 21.94
CA PRO A 9 -2.43 -7.55 21.37
C PRO A 9 -3.13 -6.32 21.92
N ASP A 10 -3.75 -5.53 21.05
CA ASP A 10 -4.59 -4.42 21.45
C ASP A 10 -5.97 -4.98 21.89
N PRO A 11 -6.41 -4.72 23.12
CA PRO A 11 -7.70 -5.24 23.62
C PRO A 11 -8.92 -4.56 22.98
N ASN A 12 -8.75 -3.51 22.15
CA ASN A 12 -9.86 -2.83 21.51
C ASN A 12 -10.26 -3.51 20.19
N PRO A 13 -11.38 -4.25 20.14
CA PRO A 13 -11.77 -5.01 18.94
C PRO A 13 -12.16 -4.14 17.74
N ASN A 14 -12.40 -2.83 17.94
CA ASN A 14 -12.80 -1.91 16.86
C ASN A 14 -11.61 -1.20 16.20
N TYR A 15 -10.49 -1.09 16.91
CA TYR A 15 -9.32 -0.32 16.48
C TYR A 15 -8.02 -1.05 16.76
N ALA A 16 -8.10 -2.36 17.00
CA ALA A 16 -6.92 -3.17 17.26
C ALA A 16 -5.94 -3.17 16.09
N HIS A 17 -4.69 -3.01 16.42
CA HIS A 17 -3.60 -3.29 15.48
C HIS A 17 -3.29 -4.78 15.49
N LEU A 18 -2.95 -5.34 14.34
CA LEU A 18 -2.51 -6.71 14.26
C LEU A 18 -1.15 -6.86 14.96
N SER A 19 -1.02 -7.86 15.81
CA SER A 19 0.28 -8.30 16.30
C SER A 19 1.05 -9.04 15.20
N TYR A 20 2.36 -9.25 15.38
CA TYR A 20 3.13 -10.06 14.44
C TYR A 20 2.65 -11.52 14.40
N GLU A 21 2.15 -12.04 15.52
CA GLU A 21 1.58 -13.37 15.58
C GLU A 21 0.25 -13.46 14.81
N ASP A 22 -0.60 -12.44 14.90
CA ASP A 22 -1.82 -12.35 14.09
C ASP A 22 -1.47 -12.32 12.59
N ILE A 23 -0.47 -11.52 12.20
CA ILE A 23 -0.01 -11.45 10.81
C ILE A 23 0.45 -12.82 10.32
N LYS A 24 1.26 -13.54 11.11
CA LYS A 24 1.68 -14.91 10.77
C LYS A 24 0.48 -15.84 10.63
N ALA A 25 -0.45 -15.80 11.59
CA ALA A 25 -1.62 -16.67 11.61
C ALA A 25 -2.52 -16.44 10.39
N ILE A 26 -2.86 -15.18 10.08
CA ILE A 26 -3.71 -14.87 8.93
C ILE A 26 -3.02 -15.20 7.59
N THR A 27 -1.71 -14.99 7.50
CA THR A 27 -0.94 -15.34 6.29
C THR A 27 -0.86 -16.87 6.12
N ALA A 28 -0.66 -17.61 7.21
CA ALA A 28 -0.61 -19.07 7.18
C ALA A 28 -1.95 -19.71 6.75
N SER A 29 -3.07 -18.99 6.86
CA SER A 29 -4.37 -19.45 6.37
C SER A 29 -4.42 -19.63 4.85
N GLY A 30 -3.51 -19.01 4.11
CA GLY A 30 -3.49 -18.99 2.64
C GLY A 30 -4.57 -18.11 1.99
N HIS A 31 -5.38 -17.39 2.78
CA HIS A 31 -6.45 -16.52 2.28
C HIS A 31 -6.09 -15.03 2.31
N VAL A 32 -5.00 -14.66 2.98
CA VAL A 32 -4.57 -13.27 3.17
C VAL A 32 -3.11 -13.11 2.77
N GLU A 33 -2.85 -12.09 2.00
CA GLU A 33 -1.51 -11.66 1.61
C GLU A 33 -1.21 -10.28 2.20
N ILE A 34 -0.05 -10.14 2.83
CA ILE A 34 0.38 -8.87 3.45
C ILE A 34 1.30 -8.13 2.48
N GLN A 35 0.97 -6.86 2.23
CA GLN A 35 1.71 -6.00 1.31
C GLN A 35 2.17 -4.70 1.98
N ASN A 36 3.08 -3.96 1.33
CA ASN A 36 3.68 -2.75 1.88
C ASN A 36 2.76 -1.52 1.71
N HIS A 37 2.53 -0.79 2.80
CA HIS A 37 1.78 0.47 2.81
C HIS A 37 2.54 1.59 3.53
N SER A 38 3.87 1.57 3.45
CA SER A 38 4.84 2.40 4.18
C SER A 38 5.04 2.02 5.66
N TYR A 39 6.22 2.36 6.17
CA TYR A 39 6.50 2.26 7.60
C TYR A 39 5.90 3.44 8.37
N ASP A 40 6.16 4.68 7.92
CA ASP A 40 5.77 5.92 8.62
C ASP A 40 5.32 7.06 7.68
N MET A 41 4.85 6.74 6.49
CA MET A 41 4.36 7.77 5.55
C MET A 41 2.83 7.95 5.57
N HIS A 42 2.09 7.29 6.47
CA HIS A 42 0.64 7.46 6.56
C HIS A 42 0.26 8.65 7.44
N SER A 43 0.80 9.84 7.12
CA SER A 43 0.57 11.11 7.82
C SER A 43 0.14 12.20 6.85
N GLN A 44 -0.61 13.17 7.35
CA GLN A 44 -1.01 14.35 6.56
C GLN A 44 -0.05 15.54 6.75
N SER A 45 0.68 15.59 7.83
CA SER A 45 1.64 16.66 8.16
C SER A 45 2.82 16.06 8.93
N PRO A 46 4.03 16.56 8.74
CA PRO A 46 4.49 17.64 7.85
C PRO A 46 4.63 17.24 6.37
N ARG A 47 4.33 15.97 6.01
CA ARG A 47 4.32 15.45 4.65
C ARG A 47 2.98 14.75 4.40
N PHE A 48 2.37 15.01 3.25
CA PHE A 48 1.15 14.31 2.86
C PHE A 48 1.49 12.96 2.22
N GLY A 49 1.32 11.89 2.99
CA GLY A 49 1.63 10.53 2.53
C GLY A 49 3.07 10.41 2.03
N SER A 50 3.24 9.73 0.92
CA SER A 50 4.52 9.53 0.25
C SER A 50 4.91 10.65 -0.72
N LYS A 51 4.18 11.78 -0.76
CA LYS A 51 4.41 12.84 -1.73
C LYS A 51 5.71 13.63 -1.42
N ARG A 52 6.46 13.97 -2.47
CA ARG A 52 7.63 14.86 -2.36
C ARG A 52 7.20 16.24 -1.90
N ARG A 53 7.94 16.84 -0.97
CA ARG A 53 7.69 18.20 -0.50
C ARG A 53 8.10 19.23 -1.54
N GLN A 54 7.47 20.38 -1.51
CA GLN A 54 7.88 21.50 -2.34
C GLN A 54 9.33 21.89 -1.99
N GLY A 55 10.19 22.08 -3.01
CA GLY A 55 11.60 22.44 -2.84
C GLY A 55 12.51 21.30 -2.37
N GLU A 56 11.98 20.11 -2.10
CA GLU A 56 12.80 18.95 -1.75
C GLU A 56 13.55 18.42 -2.99
N ASN A 57 14.88 18.24 -2.89
CA ASN A 57 15.64 17.68 -3.99
C ASN A 57 15.38 16.19 -4.18
N SER A 58 15.57 15.67 -5.39
CA SER A 58 15.26 14.29 -5.76
C SER A 58 16.06 13.27 -4.95
N GLN A 59 17.33 13.55 -4.63
CA GLN A 59 18.18 12.62 -3.90
C GLN A 59 17.71 12.46 -2.44
N SER A 60 17.40 13.57 -1.75
CA SER A 60 16.85 13.54 -0.39
C SER A 60 15.51 12.85 -0.35
N TYR A 61 14.65 13.12 -1.34
CA TYR A 61 13.37 12.45 -1.45
C TYR A 61 13.52 10.94 -1.71
N LYS A 62 14.39 10.53 -2.62
CA LYS A 62 14.67 9.11 -2.88
C LYS A 62 15.14 8.40 -1.61
N ALA A 63 16.09 9.00 -0.88
CA ALA A 63 16.59 8.45 0.36
C ALA A 63 15.48 8.28 1.41
N PHE A 64 14.61 9.28 1.55
CA PHE A 64 13.45 9.23 2.46
C PHE A 64 12.47 8.13 2.06
N PHE A 65 12.01 8.12 0.80
CA PHE A 65 11.00 7.17 0.32
C PHE A 65 11.51 5.72 0.35
N CYS A 66 12.69 5.50 -0.21
CA CYS A 66 13.29 4.16 -0.23
C CYS A 66 13.63 3.66 1.18
N GLY A 67 14.12 4.54 2.05
CA GLY A 67 14.44 4.19 3.43
C GLY A 67 13.23 3.72 4.22
N ASP A 68 12.09 4.39 4.06
CA ASP A 68 10.83 3.98 4.68
C ASP A 68 10.34 2.62 4.15
N CYS A 69 10.34 2.44 2.83
CA CYS A 69 9.96 1.17 2.20
C CYS A 69 10.83 0.01 2.68
N ILE A 70 12.16 0.19 2.69
CA ILE A 70 13.13 -0.82 3.12
C ILE A 70 12.91 -1.18 4.59
N LYS A 71 12.64 -0.18 5.43
CA LYS A 71 12.42 -0.40 6.86
C LYS A 71 11.24 -1.32 7.12
N LEU A 72 10.11 -1.12 6.44
CA LEU A 72 8.96 -2.02 6.58
C LEU A 72 9.23 -3.40 5.97
N GLN A 73 9.90 -3.46 4.80
CA GLN A 73 10.29 -4.74 4.19
C GLN A 73 11.14 -5.59 5.15
N GLN A 74 12.15 -4.96 5.76
CA GLN A 74 13.02 -5.65 6.70
C GLN A 74 12.26 -6.10 7.95
N LEU A 75 11.41 -5.23 8.51
CA LEU A 75 10.61 -5.53 9.69
C LEU A 75 9.67 -6.75 9.45
N LEU A 76 8.94 -6.75 8.34
CA LEU A 76 8.05 -7.86 7.98
C LEU A 76 8.81 -9.16 7.70
N LYS A 77 9.97 -9.06 7.09
CA LYS A 77 10.84 -10.22 6.85
C LYS A 77 11.35 -10.81 8.17
N ASP A 78 11.86 -9.98 9.07
CA ASP A 78 12.48 -10.43 10.31
C ASP A 78 11.43 -10.96 11.30
N LYS A 79 10.28 -10.28 11.42
CA LYS A 79 9.25 -10.64 12.40
C LYS A 79 8.26 -11.69 11.90
N CYS A 80 7.98 -11.72 10.60
CA CYS A 80 6.91 -12.56 10.04
C CYS A 80 7.37 -13.49 8.91
N GLY A 81 8.60 -13.38 8.42
CA GLY A 81 9.08 -14.15 7.27
C GLY A 81 8.47 -13.70 5.94
N ILE A 82 7.84 -12.52 5.89
CA ILE A 82 7.10 -12.01 4.73
C ILE A 82 7.94 -10.99 3.98
N THR A 83 7.98 -11.10 2.66
CA THR A 83 8.59 -10.10 1.77
C THR A 83 7.51 -9.55 0.83
N PRO A 84 6.91 -8.39 1.13
CA PRO A 84 5.93 -7.75 0.26
C PRO A 84 6.45 -7.50 -1.15
N THR A 85 5.62 -7.72 -2.15
CA THR A 85 5.94 -7.51 -3.57
C THR A 85 5.13 -6.39 -4.20
N ALA A 86 4.10 -5.90 -3.51
CA ALA A 86 3.31 -4.76 -3.94
C ALA A 86 3.38 -3.61 -2.93
N TYR A 87 3.27 -2.39 -3.44
CA TYR A 87 3.24 -1.17 -2.65
C TYR A 87 1.93 -0.43 -2.83
N THR A 88 1.28 -0.05 -1.75
CA THR A 88 0.07 0.79 -1.79
C THR A 88 0.43 2.19 -1.29
N TYR A 89 0.16 3.21 -2.10
CA TYR A 89 0.46 4.60 -1.75
C TYR A 89 -0.47 5.11 -0.64
N PRO A 90 0.06 5.56 0.52
CA PRO A 90 -0.73 6.25 1.54
C PRO A 90 -1.47 7.45 0.93
N PHE A 91 -2.79 7.51 1.14
CA PHE A 91 -3.69 8.53 0.57
C PHE A 91 -3.68 8.61 -0.97
N GLY A 92 -3.06 7.68 -1.68
CA GLY A 92 -2.79 7.82 -3.11
C GLY A 92 -1.82 8.98 -3.45
N ALA A 93 -1.00 9.40 -2.50
CA ALA A 93 -0.06 10.51 -2.65
C ALA A 93 1.17 10.06 -3.44
N ILE A 94 1.10 10.20 -4.76
CA ILE A 94 2.09 9.73 -5.72
C ILE A 94 3.02 10.87 -6.13
N THR A 95 4.30 10.57 -6.26
CA THR A 95 5.31 11.38 -6.98
C THR A 95 5.79 10.56 -8.17
N PRO A 96 5.93 11.15 -9.37
CA PRO A 96 6.23 10.39 -10.60
C PRO A 96 7.44 9.46 -10.50
N ASP A 97 8.51 9.91 -9.84
CA ASP A 97 9.77 9.16 -9.72
C ASP A 97 9.63 7.87 -8.88
N THR A 98 8.57 7.74 -8.06
CA THR A 98 8.43 6.63 -7.11
C THR A 98 8.22 5.28 -7.77
N THR A 99 7.67 5.23 -8.97
CA THR A 99 7.54 3.97 -9.72
C THR A 99 8.90 3.33 -9.98
N GLU A 100 9.88 4.12 -10.43
CA GLU A 100 11.23 3.62 -10.66
C GLU A 100 11.91 3.21 -9.35
N TYR A 101 11.72 3.97 -8.28
CA TYR A 101 12.25 3.59 -6.96
C TYR A 101 11.68 2.27 -6.45
N LEU A 102 10.38 2.03 -6.65
CA LEU A 102 9.75 0.76 -6.28
C LEU A 102 10.31 -0.41 -7.09
N LYS A 103 10.55 -0.23 -8.39
CA LYS A 103 11.19 -1.25 -9.24
C LYS A 103 12.61 -1.56 -8.78
N GLU A 104 13.41 -0.54 -8.48
CA GLU A 104 14.77 -0.70 -7.93
C GLU A 104 14.76 -1.48 -6.61
N LEU A 105 13.72 -1.29 -5.79
CA LEU A 105 13.52 -2.03 -4.54
C LEU A 105 12.93 -3.44 -4.74
N GLY A 106 12.63 -3.84 -5.96
CA GLY A 106 12.15 -5.18 -6.31
C GLY A 106 10.64 -5.36 -6.19
N PHE A 107 9.87 -4.28 -5.97
CA PHE A 107 8.41 -4.36 -6.04
C PHE A 107 7.95 -4.70 -7.46
N LYS A 108 6.85 -5.44 -7.56
CA LYS A 108 6.26 -5.94 -8.81
C LYS A 108 4.98 -5.20 -9.20
N ALA A 109 4.37 -4.52 -8.24
CA ALA A 109 3.13 -3.78 -8.46
C ALA A 109 3.01 -2.59 -7.51
N SER A 110 2.21 -1.60 -7.89
CA SER A 110 1.79 -0.55 -6.95
C SER A 110 0.34 -0.14 -7.17
N LEU A 111 -0.31 0.33 -6.10
CA LEU A 111 -1.71 0.72 -6.08
C LEU A 111 -1.88 2.16 -5.60
N GLY A 112 -2.61 2.95 -6.37
CA GLY A 112 -3.06 4.28 -5.99
C GLY A 112 -4.41 4.25 -5.26
N CYS A 113 -5.08 5.42 -5.20
CA CYS A 113 -6.45 5.56 -4.69
C CYS A 113 -7.45 5.98 -5.78
N GLU A 114 -7.02 6.07 -7.03
CA GLU A 114 -7.88 6.43 -8.14
C GLU A 114 -8.87 5.30 -8.42
N GLU A 115 -10.17 5.62 -8.48
CA GLU A 115 -11.20 4.66 -8.88
C GLU A 115 -11.22 4.55 -10.41
N LYS A 116 -10.55 3.52 -10.92
CA LYS A 116 -10.51 3.20 -12.36
C LYS A 116 -10.38 1.71 -12.60
N CYS A 117 -10.85 1.25 -13.74
CA CYS A 117 -10.55 -0.09 -14.24
C CYS A 117 -9.09 -0.16 -14.71
N ASN A 118 -8.48 -1.30 -14.49
CA ASN A 118 -7.11 -1.57 -14.89
C ASN A 118 -7.11 -2.46 -16.14
N TYR A 119 -6.31 -2.10 -17.12
CA TYR A 119 -6.06 -2.94 -18.30
C TYR A 119 -4.77 -3.72 -18.07
N ILE A 120 -4.91 -5.00 -17.81
CA ILE A 120 -3.77 -5.88 -17.58
C ILE A 120 -3.32 -6.50 -18.90
N THR A 121 -2.06 -6.32 -19.21
CA THR A 121 -1.42 -6.84 -20.43
C THR A 121 -0.27 -7.78 -20.04
N ARG A 122 0.49 -8.26 -21.04
CA ARG A 122 1.73 -9.01 -20.79
C ARG A 122 2.91 -8.12 -20.41
N ASP A 123 2.77 -6.80 -20.55
CA ASP A 123 3.77 -5.84 -20.12
C ASP A 123 3.66 -5.63 -18.61
N PRO A 124 4.70 -5.94 -17.80
CA PRO A 124 4.66 -5.79 -16.34
C PRO A 124 4.50 -4.33 -15.90
N GLU A 125 4.79 -3.35 -16.76
CA GLU A 125 4.58 -1.93 -16.45
C GLU A 125 3.13 -1.61 -16.12
N CYS A 126 2.15 -2.34 -16.67
CA CYS A 126 0.74 -2.16 -16.38
C CYS A 126 0.35 -2.48 -14.92
N LEU A 127 1.23 -3.12 -14.15
CA LEU A 127 0.99 -3.44 -12.74
C LEU A 127 1.35 -2.29 -11.79
N PHE A 128 1.92 -1.20 -12.30
CA PHE A 128 2.22 -0.03 -11.49
C PHE A 128 1.10 1.00 -11.58
N LEU A 129 0.82 1.66 -10.44
CA LEU A 129 -0.24 2.66 -10.28
C LEU A 129 -1.65 2.12 -10.60
N LEU A 130 -1.90 0.90 -10.20
CA LEU A 130 -3.23 0.29 -10.33
C LEU A 130 -4.27 1.13 -9.58
N GLY A 131 -5.40 1.34 -10.23
CA GLY A 131 -6.59 1.90 -9.62
C GLY A 131 -7.31 0.86 -8.76
N ARG A 132 -8.10 1.34 -7.80
CA ARG A 132 -8.93 0.49 -6.94
C ARG A 132 -10.21 1.20 -6.57
N TYR A 133 -11.30 0.45 -6.48
CA TYR A 133 -12.57 0.97 -6.04
C TYR A 133 -12.76 0.81 -4.53
N ASN A 134 -13.14 1.89 -3.86
CA ASN A 134 -13.58 1.80 -2.48
C ASN A 134 -15.01 1.26 -2.43
N ARG A 135 -15.21 0.17 -1.68
CA ARG A 135 -16.53 -0.39 -1.42
C ARG A 135 -17.05 0.06 -0.06
N PRO A 136 -17.90 1.10 0.01
CA PRO A 136 -18.49 1.52 1.28
C PRO A 136 -19.45 0.46 1.83
N SER A 137 -19.69 0.49 3.14
CA SER A 137 -20.75 -0.31 3.75
C SER A 137 -22.12 0.18 3.30
N GLY A 138 -23.14 -0.68 3.37
CA GLY A 138 -24.54 -0.32 3.10
C GLY A 138 -24.95 -0.34 1.62
N ILE A 139 -24.05 -0.65 0.69
CA ILE A 139 -24.41 -0.88 -0.71
C ILE A 139 -24.35 -2.36 -1.08
N SER A 140 -25.27 -2.79 -1.95
CA SER A 140 -25.27 -4.15 -2.47
C SER A 140 -24.06 -4.42 -3.38
N THR A 141 -23.66 -5.69 -3.51
CA THR A 141 -22.60 -6.09 -4.46
C THR A 141 -22.96 -5.68 -5.88
N TRP A 142 -24.23 -5.79 -6.26
CA TRP A 142 -24.69 -5.39 -7.59
C TRP A 142 -24.50 -3.91 -7.87
N GLU A 143 -24.90 -3.03 -6.94
CA GLU A 143 -24.74 -1.59 -7.08
C GLU A 143 -23.25 -1.18 -7.14
N PHE A 144 -22.43 -1.80 -6.28
CA PHE A 144 -21.00 -1.60 -6.33
C PHE A 144 -20.40 -2.01 -7.68
N MET A 145 -20.71 -3.21 -8.17
CA MET A 145 -20.21 -3.71 -9.46
C MET A 145 -20.69 -2.87 -10.64
N LYS A 146 -21.95 -2.40 -10.61
CA LYS A 146 -22.47 -1.49 -11.62
C LYS A 146 -21.70 -0.18 -11.67
N LYS A 147 -21.31 0.37 -10.51
CA LYS A 147 -20.44 1.57 -10.43
C LYS A 147 -19.06 1.29 -11.03
N ALA A 148 -18.43 0.19 -10.60
CA ALA A 148 -17.09 -0.18 -11.06
C ALA A 148 -17.02 -0.43 -12.56
N LEU A 149 -18.02 -1.12 -13.14
CA LEU A 149 -18.07 -1.42 -14.55
C LEU A 149 -18.43 -0.23 -15.45
N LYS A 150 -19.17 0.76 -14.94
CA LYS A 150 -19.41 2.01 -15.68
C LYS A 150 -18.15 2.80 -15.98
N GLY A 151 -17.13 2.71 -15.11
CA GLY A 151 -15.81 3.30 -15.34
C GLY A 151 -15.01 2.64 -16.47
N SER A 152 -15.44 1.47 -16.94
CA SER A 152 -14.77 0.70 -18.02
C SER A 152 -15.20 1.10 -19.43
N ALA A 153 -16.23 1.94 -19.55
CA ALA A 153 -16.86 2.26 -20.84
C ALA A 153 -16.38 3.60 -21.45
N LYS A 154 -15.10 3.93 -21.25
CA LYS A 154 -14.46 5.07 -21.94
C LYS A 154 -13.29 4.61 -22.78
#